data_8692bbd30cd0663dda4ad91b7cd1f9d4
#
_entry.id   8692bbd30cd0663dda4ad91b7cd1f9d4
#
_cell.length_a   1.000
_cell.length_b   1.000
_cell.length_c   1.000
_cell.angle_alpha   90.00
_cell.angle_beta   90.00
_cell.angle_gamma   90.00
#
_symmetry.space_group_name_H-M   'P 1'
#
loop_
_entity.id
_entity.type
_entity.pdbx_description
1 polymer ?
#
loop_
_entity_poly.entity_id
_entity_poly.type
_entity_poly.pdbx_seq_one_letter_code
_entity_poly.pdbx_strand_id
1 'polypeptide(L)'
;PFDSAQYNKEYGGSYQLVTGIFGLASGGLMGTGLGQGHPSLTPIANSDYIYAALGEELGLTGLMAILMLYLLIIAAGMITAMKIKDGFGKLLASGLVFTMAFQVFTVVGGITLVIPLTGLTLPYMAAGGSSLIANYMLAALLVVISNSANKPESDIDSDTFQYEAMQALRARKQSRARRSVASAQASAQATEIISTETPVSGTPVVPPAPPSGTPNVSDSMSEGSQA
;
A
#
# COMPACT_ATOMS: atom_id res chain seq x y z
N PRO A 1 -39.68 17.66 15.59
CA PRO A 1 -38.68 17.03 16.46
C PRO A 1 -39.07 17.10 17.94
N PHE A 2 -40.09 17.87 18.31
CA PHE A 2 -40.53 18.05 19.69
C PHE A 2 -41.90 17.37 19.97
N ASP A 3 -42.34 16.48 19.09
CA ASP A 3 -43.50 15.66 19.33
C ASP A 3 -43.20 14.64 20.44
N SER A 4 -44.01 14.63 21.51
CA SER A 4 -43.80 13.74 22.64
C SER A 4 -43.88 12.24 22.26
N ALA A 5 -44.55 11.91 21.17
CA ALA A 5 -44.61 10.53 20.66
C ALA A 5 -43.29 10.11 19.97
N GLN A 6 -42.53 11.06 19.43
CA GLN A 6 -41.23 10.80 18.77
C GLN A 6 -40.05 11.03 19.72
N TYR A 7 -40.24 11.81 20.81
CA TYR A 7 -39.22 12.07 21.82
C TYR A 7 -39.30 10.96 22.89
N ASN A 8 -38.79 9.79 22.58
CA ASN A 8 -38.78 8.66 23.48
C ASN A 8 -37.34 8.29 23.88
N LYS A 9 -37.04 8.47 25.16
CA LYS A 9 -35.74 8.17 25.76
C LYS A 9 -35.42 6.65 25.73
N GLU A 10 -36.43 5.82 25.85
CA GLU A 10 -36.28 4.37 25.98
C GLU A 10 -35.98 3.67 24.65
N TYR A 11 -36.49 4.23 23.53
CA TYR A 11 -36.34 3.66 22.19
C TYR A 11 -35.37 4.44 21.29
N GLY A 12 -34.65 5.42 21.84
CA GLY A 12 -33.59 6.15 21.11
C GLY A 12 -34.07 7.12 20.03
N GLY A 13 -35.34 7.34 19.84
CA GLY A 13 -35.95 8.17 18.79
C GLY A 13 -35.22 9.51 18.50
N SER A 14 -35.93 10.62 18.56
CA SER A 14 -35.32 11.95 18.39
C SER A 14 -34.50 12.44 19.60
N TYR A 15 -34.51 11.70 20.73
CA TYR A 15 -33.80 12.09 21.96
C TYR A 15 -32.33 12.35 21.75
N GLN A 16 -31.63 11.40 21.14
CA GLN A 16 -30.20 11.50 20.85
C GLN A 16 -29.85 12.71 19.93
N LEU A 17 -30.71 12.95 18.94
CA LEU A 17 -30.55 14.06 18.02
C LEU A 17 -30.73 15.39 18.75
N VAL A 18 -31.77 15.49 19.56
CA VAL A 18 -32.09 16.73 20.32
C VAL A 18 -31.02 17.03 21.36
N THR A 19 -30.53 16.04 22.09
CA THR A 19 -29.46 16.23 23.10
C THR A 19 -28.15 16.62 22.42
N GLY A 20 -27.81 16.05 21.26
CA GLY A 20 -26.64 16.47 20.49
C GLY A 20 -26.68 17.91 20.00
N ILE A 21 -27.86 18.39 19.56
CA ILE A 21 -28.06 19.80 19.15
C ILE A 21 -27.97 20.74 20.37
N PHE A 22 -28.56 20.34 21.51
CA PHE A 22 -28.43 21.14 22.72
C PHE A 22 -26.98 21.21 23.21
N GLY A 23 -26.22 20.11 23.13
CA GLY A 23 -24.78 20.13 23.40
C GLY A 23 -24.02 21.12 22.51
N LEU A 24 -24.27 21.09 21.19
CA LEU A 24 -23.70 22.05 20.26
C LEU A 24 -24.11 23.50 20.58
N ALA A 25 -25.37 23.72 20.93
CA ALA A 25 -25.88 25.05 21.27
C ALA A 25 -25.29 25.59 22.59
N SER A 26 -25.08 24.72 23.58
CA SER A 26 -24.50 25.08 24.88
C SER A 26 -23.02 25.48 24.78
N GLY A 27 -22.26 24.90 23.83
CA GLY A 27 -20.87 25.24 23.57
C GLY A 27 -20.66 26.66 23.03
N GLY A 28 -21.66 27.23 22.35
CA GLY A 28 -21.56 28.60 21.80
C GLY A 28 -20.36 28.79 20.89
N LEU A 29 -19.76 29.97 20.90
CA LEU A 29 -18.58 30.30 20.07
C LEU A 29 -17.28 29.78 20.66
N MET A 30 -17.09 29.89 21.98
CA MET A 30 -15.81 29.62 22.67
C MET A 30 -15.75 28.22 23.32
N GLY A 31 -16.88 27.54 23.47
CA GLY A 31 -16.99 26.29 24.20
C GLY A 31 -17.16 26.49 25.72
N THR A 32 -17.58 25.41 26.39
CA THR A 32 -17.67 25.38 27.87
C THR A 32 -16.31 25.14 28.52
N GLY A 33 -15.32 24.69 27.76
CA GLY A 33 -13.99 24.32 28.21
C GLY A 33 -13.78 22.80 28.23
N LEU A 34 -12.54 22.37 28.00
CA LEU A 34 -12.16 20.96 27.99
C LEU A 34 -12.48 20.30 29.34
N GLY A 35 -13.30 19.25 29.30
CA GLY A 35 -13.71 18.49 30.48
C GLY A 35 -14.79 19.16 31.35
N GLN A 36 -15.32 20.32 30.93
CA GLN A 36 -16.42 21.01 31.63
C GLN A 36 -17.78 20.81 30.95
N GLY A 37 -17.80 20.20 29.79
CA GLY A 37 -19.03 19.75 29.14
C GLY A 37 -19.67 18.56 29.89
N HIS A 38 -20.90 18.26 29.54
CA HIS A 38 -21.64 17.10 30.06
C HIS A 38 -21.93 16.09 28.93
N PRO A 39 -20.89 15.55 28.25
CA PRO A 39 -21.07 14.64 27.11
C PRO A 39 -21.81 13.35 27.52
N SER A 40 -21.84 13.02 28.81
CA SER A 40 -22.60 11.90 29.35
C SER A 40 -24.12 12.03 29.22
N LEU A 41 -24.63 13.22 28.95
CA LEU A 41 -26.05 13.46 28.70
C LEU A 41 -26.47 13.04 27.29
N THR A 42 -25.52 12.99 26.35
CA THR A 42 -25.76 12.54 24.98
C THR A 42 -25.44 11.04 24.87
N PRO A 43 -26.41 10.18 24.57
CA PRO A 43 -26.16 8.75 24.39
C PRO A 43 -25.15 8.57 23.22
N ILE A 44 -24.17 7.66 23.41
CA ILE A 44 -23.18 7.27 22.40
C ILE A 44 -22.32 8.48 21.90
N ALA A 45 -22.09 9.47 22.77
CA ALA A 45 -21.29 10.66 22.45
C ALA A 45 -19.88 10.33 21.93
N ASN A 46 -19.26 9.22 22.37
CA ASN A 46 -17.90 8.82 21.98
C ASN A 46 -17.82 8.22 20.56
N SER A 47 -18.94 7.90 19.93
CA SER A 47 -19.01 7.26 18.62
C SER A 47 -19.55 8.23 17.57
N ASP A 48 -20.85 8.18 17.32
CA ASP A 48 -21.48 8.91 16.21
C ASP A 48 -21.64 10.41 16.48
N TYR A 49 -21.71 10.79 17.77
CA TYR A 49 -21.91 12.17 18.23
C TYR A 49 -20.65 12.84 18.79
N ILE A 50 -19.48 12.26 18.54
CA ILE A 50 -18.21 12.84 19.03
C ILE A 50 -18.01 14.28 18.57
N TYR A 51 -18.45 14.62 17.36
CA TYR A 51 -18.38 15.98 16.86
C TYR A 51 -19.28 16.96 17.63
N ALA A 52 -20.45 16.51 18.09
CA ALA A 52 -21.33 17.30 18.95
C ALA A 52 -20.76 17.49 20.36
N ALA A 53 -20.16 16.43 20.93
CA ALA A 53 -19.48 16.51 22.23
C ALA A 53 -18.28 17.45 22.19
N LEU A 54 -17.48 17.40 21.12
CA LEU A 54 -16.38 18.35 20.89
C LEU A 54 -16.90 19.77 20.69
N GLY A 55 -18.07 19.93 20.08
CA GLY A 55 -18.72 21.23 19.92
C GLY A 55 -19.18 21.86 21.23
N GLU A 56 -19.62 21.06 22.21
CA GLU A 56 -19.95 21.52 23.53
C GLU A 56 -18.70 22.03 24.28
N GLU A 57 -17.60 21.28 24.23
CA GLU A 57 -16.38 21.63 24.96
C GLU A 57 -15.54 22.71 24.30
N LEU A 58 -15.32 22.62 22.97
CA LEU A 58 -14.45 23.49 22.19
C LEU A 58 -15.20 24.66 21.53
N GLY A 59 -16.52 24.59 21.48
CA GLY A 59 -17.34 25.56 20.77
C GLY A 59 -17.21 25.51 19.27
N LEU A 60 -17.85 26.48 18.61
CA LEU A 60 -17.85 26.57 17.16
C LEU A 60 -16.43 26.81 16.62
N THR A 61 -15.60 27.58 17.31
CA THR A 61 -14.21 27.87 16.91
C THR A 61 -13.38 26.58 16.88
N GLY A 62 -13.51 25.70 17.86
CA GLY A 62 -12.83 24.41 17.88
C GLY A 62 -13.32 23.46 16.79
N LEU A 63 -14.63 23.41 16.55
CA LEU A 63 -15.19 22.60 15.45
C LEU A 63 -14.70 23.07 14.09
N MET A 64 -14.62 24.37 13.87
CA MET A 64 -14.07 24.93 12.62
C MET A 64 -12.60 24.61 12.45
N ALA A 65 -11.81 24.64 13.54
CA ALA A 65 -10.39 24.25 13.51
C ALA A 65 -10.22 22.76 13.14
N ILE A 66 -11.03 21.88 13.72
CA ILE A 66 -11.04 20.44 13.41
C ILE A 66 -11.42 20.22 11.94
N LEU A 67 -12.46 20.87 11.46
CA LEU A 67 -12.90 20.78 10.07
C LEU A 67 -11.80 21.26 9.11
N MET A 68 -11.12 22.37 9.44
CA MET A 68 -10.01 22.92 8.68
C MET A 68 -8.86 21.88 8.59
N LEU A 69 -8.57 21.19 9.71
CA LEU A 69 -7.56 20.14 9.72
C LEU A 69 -7.91 18.99 8.76
N TYR A 70 -9.16 18.53 8.77
CA TYR A 70 -9.62 17.52 7.80
C TYR A 70 -9.51 18.00 6.35
N LEU A 71 -9.89 19.26 6.08
CA LEU A 71 -9.76 19.84 4.74
C LEU A 71 -8.29 19.89 4.28
N LEU A 72 -7.36 20.23 5.19
CA LEU A 72 -5.93 20.20 4.88
C LEU A 72 -5.44 18.79 4.54
N ILE A 73 -5.85 17.77 5.30
CA ILE A 73 -5.49 16.38 5.03
C ILE A 73 -6.05 15.92 3.69
N ILE A 74 -7.32 16.23 3.39
CA ILE A 74 -7.98 15.92 2.13
C ILE A 74 -7.29 16.64 0.97
N ALA A 75 -6.97 17.92 1.12
CA ALA A 75 -6.28 18.69 0.09
C ALA A 75 -4.87 18.13 -0.18
N ALA A 76 -4.11 17.82 0.87
CA ALA A 76 -2.79 17.21 0.74
C ALA A 76 -2.85 15.85 0.03
N GLY A 77 -3.84 15.02 0.38
CA GLY A 77 -4.08 13.74 -0.27
C GLY A 77 -4.46 13.90 -1.75
N MET A 78 -5.29 14.87 -2.09
CA MET A 78 -5.68 15.16 -3.47
C MET A 78 -4.49 15.68 -4.31
N ILE A 79 -3.67 16.56 -3.74
CA ILE A 79 -2.44 17.04 -4.39
C ILE A 79 -1.49 15.86 -4.65
N THR A 80 -1.36 14.95 -3.70
CA THR A 80 -0.57 13.73 -3.86
C THR A 80 -1.12 12.85 -4.99
N ALA A 81 -2.43 12.63 -5.02
CA ALA A 81 -3.08 11.85 -6.08
C ALA A 81 -2.83 12.42 -7.48
N MET A 82 -2.80 13.76 -7.61
CA MET A 82 -2.52 14.42 -8.90
C MET A 82 -1.07 14.25 -9.38
N LYS A 83 -0.11 14.06 -8.47
CA LYS A 83 1.32 13.86 -8.80
C LYS A 83 1.64 12.47 -9.32
N ILE A 84 0.76 11.49 -9.10
CA ILE A 84 0.96 10.09 -9.51
C ILE A 84 0.88 9.99 -11.03
N LYS A 85 1.92 9.43 -11.65
CA LYS A 85 2.00 9.22 -13.10
C LYS A 85 1.22 7.96 -13.53
N ASP A 86 1.14 6.94 -12.67
CA ASP A 86 0.42 5.71 -12.92
C ASP A 86 -1.09 5.88 -12.81
N GLY A 87 -1.85 5.44 -13.83
CA GLY A 87 -3.29 5.58 -13.90
C GLY A 87 -4.03 4.85 -12.78
N PHE A 88 -3.60 3.65 -12.43
CA PHE A 88 -4.21 2.88 -11.34
C PHE A 88 -3.95 3.52 -9.97
N GLY A 89 -2.70 3.87 -9.70
CA GLY A 89 -2.33 4.53 -8.45
C GLY A 89 -3.03 5.86 -8.25
N LYS A 90 -3.18 6.65 -9.32
CA LYS A 90 -3.92 7.92 -9.32
C LYS A 90 -5.39 7.72 -8.97
N LEU A 91 -6.06 6.75 -9.61
CA LEU A 91 -7.46 6.45 -9.35
C LEU A 91 -7.67 5.93 -7.93
N LEU A 92 -6.78 5.04 -7.47
CA LEU A 92 -6.82 4.50 -6.12
C LEU A 92 -6.65 5.61 -5.08
N ALA A 93 -5.62 6.45 -5.21
CA ALA A 93 -5.39 7.55 -4.27
C ALA A 93 -6.55 8.55 -4.24
N SER A 94 -7.08 8.94 -5.40
CA SER A 94 -8.23 9.85 -5.47
C SER A 94 -9.48 9.24 -4.84
N GLY A 95 -9.72 7.94 -5.03
CA GLY A 95 -10.83 7.21 -4.42
C GLY A 95 -10.73 7.14 -2.90
N LEU A 96 -9.53 6.89 -2.35
CA LEU A 96 -9.29 6.87 -0.90
C LEU A 96 -9.53 8.25 -0.27
N VAL A 97 -9.01 9.30 -0.90
CA VAL A 97 -9.22 10.69 -0.43
C VAL A 97 -10.68 11.09 -0.52
N PHE A 98 -11.36 10.72 -1.62
CA PHE A 98 -12.79 10.98 -1.79
C PHE A 98 -13.63 10.27 -0.71
N THR A 99 -13.33 9.02 -0.41
CA THR A 99 -14.02 8.25 0.64
C THR A 99 -13.89 8.93 1.99
N MET A 100 -12.69 9.40 2.35
CA MET A 100 -12.46 10.15 3.59
C MET A 100 -13.21 11.48 3.59
N ALA A 101 -13.17 12.24 2.50
CA ALA A 101 -13.91 13.50 2.36
C ALA A 101 -15.41 13.31 2.50
N PHE A 102 -15.96 12.29 1.85
CA PHE A 102 -17.36 11.93 1.91
C PHE A 102 -17.79 11.49 3.33
N GLN A 103 -16.94 10.72 4.01
CA GLN A 103 -17.20 10.31 5.40
C GLN A 103 -17.28 11.53 6.33
N VAL A 104 -16.31 12.45 6.26
CA VAL A 104 -16.31 13.69 7.06
C VAL A 104 -17.56 14.54 6.74
N PHE A 105 -17.86 14.74 5.46
CA PHE A 105 -19.03 15.49 5.02
C PHE A 105 -20.33 14.89 5.57
N THR A 106 -20.47 13.58 5.49
CA THR A 106 -21.68 12.87 5.95
C THR A 106 -21.85 12.97 7.46
N VAL A 107 -20.78 12.84 8.24
CA VAL A 107 -20.83 12.96 9.70
C VAL A 107 -21.17 14.39 10.12
N VAL A 108 -20.44 15.37 9.62
CA VAL A 108 -20.69 16.78 9.97
C VAL A 108 -22.08 17.23 9.49
N GLY A 109 -22.45 16.87 8.25
CA GLY A 109 -23.75 17.20 7.69
C GLY A 109 -24.92 16.53 8.42
N GLY A 110 -24.74 15.30 8.93
CA GLY A 110 -25.74 14.61 9.73
C GLY A 110 -25.96 15.25 11.10
N ILE A 111 -24.88 15.64 11.79
CA ILE A 111 -24.95 16.28 13.11
C ILE A 111 -25.51 17.71 13.00
N THR A 112 -25.21 18.42 11.93
CA THR A 112 -25.76 19.77 11.66
C THR A 112 -27.15 19.74 11.03
N LEU A 113 -27.76 18.57 10.85
CA LEU A 113 -29.08 18.36 10.22
C LEU A 113 -29.22 18.85 8.76
N VAL A 114 -28.10 19.02 8.07
CA VAL A 114 -28.10 19.35 6.64
C VAL A 114 -28.51 18.12 5.81
N ILE A 115 -28.12 16.91 6.30
CA ILE A 115 -28.49 15.63 5.72
C ILE A 115 -29.02 14.71 6.85
N PRO A 116 -29.78 13.65 6.52
CA PRO A 116 -30.21 12.68 7.51
C PRO A 116 -29.00 12.04 8.22
N LEU A 117 -29.13 11.82 9.54
CA LEU A 117 -28.10 11.16 10.32
C LEU A 117 -27.87 9.73 9.84
N THR A 118 -26.61 9.37 9.56
CA THR A 118 -26.24 8.09 8.97
C THR A 118 -25.57 7.12 9.94
N GLY A 119 -25.24 7.56 11.17
CA GLY A 119 -24.52 6.73 12.15
C GLY A 119 -23.07 6.41 11.75
N LEU A 120 -22.48 7.15 10.83
CA LEU A 120 -21.06 7.04 10.49
C LEU A 120 -20.22 7.73 11.56
N THR A 121 -19.10 7.10 11.88
CA THR A 121 -18.14 7.64 12.87
C THR A 121 -17.16 8.60 12.22
N LEU A 122 -16.77 9.66 12.95
CA LEU A 122 -15.75 10.61 12.48
C LEU A 122 -14.38 9.90 12.37
N PRO A 123 -13.68 10.00 11.23
CA PRO A 123 -12.37 9.37 11.06
C PRO A 123 -11.38 9.77 12.16
N TYR A 124 -10.63 8.81 12.67
CA TYR A 124 -9.56 8.96 13.68
C TYR A 124 -9.98 9.48 15.07
N MET A 125 -11.14 10.09 15.23
CA MET A 125 -11.56 10.70 16.49
C MET A 125 -12.63 9.89 17.22
N ALA A 126 -13.47 9.16 16.50
CA ALA A 126 -14.56 8.41 17.11
C ALA A 126 -14.09 7.04 17.66
N ALA A 127 -14.68 6.61 18.78
CA ALA A 127 -14.41 5.32 19.41
C ALA A 127 -15.15 4.18 18.69
N GLY A 128 -14.75 3.87 17.47
CA GLY A 128 -15.27 2.75 16.67
C GLY A 128 -14.14 1.80 16.31
N GLY A 129 -14.02 0.62 16.93
CA GLY A 129 -12.88 -0.28 16.73
C GLY A 129 -12.66 -0.65 15.26
N SER A 130 -13.69 -1.11 14.55
CA SER A 130 -13.59 -1.46 13.12
C SER A 130 -13.38 -0.25 12.23
N SER A 131 -14.05 0.87 12.52
CA SER A 131 -13.90 2.11 11.77
C SER A 131 -12.49 2.70 11.92
N LEU A 132 -11.91 2.67 13.13
CA LEU A 132 -10.55 3.10 13.40
C LEU A 132 -9.53 2.29 12.57
N ILE A 133 -9.62 0.96 12.58
CA ILE A 133 -8.75 0.08 11.80
C ILE A 133 -8.88 0.41 10.30
N ALA A 134 -10.09 0.55 9.78
CA ALA A 134 -10.32 0.88 8.39
C ALA A 134 -9.72 2.24 8.00
N ASN A 135 -9.89 3.27 8.82
CA ASN A 135 -9.35 4.60 8.57
C ASN A 135 -7.81 4.63 8.67
N TYR A 136 -7.19 3.90 9.62
CA TYR A 136 -5.74 3.76 9.67
C TYR A 136 -5.19 2.99 8.47
N MET A 137 -5.88 1.95 8.01
CA MET A 137 -5.50 1.23 6.80
C MET A 137 -5.57 2.14 5.56
N LEU A 138 -6.62 2.97 5.46
CA LEU A 138 -6.76 3.98 4.41
C LEU A 138 -5.58 4.97 4.44
N ALA A 139 -5.24 5.50 5.63
CA ALA A 139 -4.11 6.41 5.78
C ALA A 139 -2.79 5.74 5.41
N ALA A 140 -2.57 4.50 5.84
CA ALA A 140 -1.35 3.75 5.51
C ALA A 140 -1.20 3.55 3.99
N LEU A 141 -2.29 3.18 3.30
CA LEU A 141 -2.29 3.07 1.84
C LEU A 141 -1.97 4.40 1.17
N LEU A 142 -2.56 5.50 1.66
CA LEU A 142 -2.31 6.83 1.11
C LEU A 142 -0.84 7.24 1.28
N VAL A 143 -0.23 6.95 2.43
CA VAL A 143 1.19 7.21 2.72
C VAL A 143 2.10 6.38 1.80
N VAL A 144 1.80 5.09 1.61
CA VAL A 144 2.56 4.21 0.70
C VAL A 144 2.51 4.73 -0.74
N ILE A 145 1.31 5.10 -1.21
CA ILE A 145 1.13 5.65 -2.55
C ILE A 145 1.85 7.02 -2.68
N SER A 146 1.76 7.87 -1.65
CA SER A 146 2.47 9.15 -1.61
C SER A 146 3.99 8.98 -1.69
N ASN A 147 4.53 8.00 -0.97
CA ASN A 147 5.96 7.69 -1.02
C ASN A 147 6.38 7.24 -2.42
N SER A 148 5.58 6.37 -3.07
CA SER A 148 5.84 5.93 -4.44
C SER A 148 5.79 7.08 -5.45
N ALA A 149 4.85 8.02 -5.27
CA ALA A 149 4.69 9.18 -6.15
C ALA A 149 5.86 10.19 -6.05
N ASN A 150 6.52 10.24 -4.90
CA ASN A 150 7.63 11.15 -4.63
C ASN A 150 9.02 10.51 -4.83
N LYS A 151 9.09 9.22 -5.21
CA LYS A 151 10.39 8.59 -5.55
C LYS A 151 10.98 9.25 -6.81
N PRO A 152 12.27 9.61 -6.79
CA PRO A 152 12.97 10.08 -8.00
C PRO A 152 12.94 8.99 -9.08
N GLU A 153 12.85 9.40 -10.33
CA GLU A 153 12.77 8.49 -11.49
C GLU A 153 13.99 7.54 -11.56
N SER A 154 15.17 8.03 -11.13
CA SER A 154 16.40 7.24 -11.01
C SER A 154 16.30 6.05 -10.06
N ASP A 155 15.53 6.17 -8.98
CA ASP A 155 15.36 5.08 -8.02
C ASP A 155 14.39 4.01 -8.54
N ILE A 156 13.39 4.43 -9.32
CA ILE A 156 12.44 3.50 -9.95
C ILE A 156 13.16 2.67 -11.01
N ASP A 157 14.01 3.30 -11.81
CA ASP A 157 14.81 2.61 -12.83
C ASP A 157 15.82 1.65 -12.19
N SER A 158 16.45 2.04 -11.07
CA SER A 158 17.38 1.19 -10.32
C SER A 158 16.69 -0.02 -9.69
N ASP A 159 15.51 0.16 -9.12
CA ASP A 159 14.71 -0.92 -8.53
C ASP A 159 14.25 -1.92 -9.61
N THR A 160 13.81 -1.42 -10.76
CA THR A 160 13.41 -2.24 -11.92
C THR A 160 14.61 -3.01 -12.46
N PHE A 161 15.75 -2.33 -12.64
CA PHE A 161 16.99 -2.96 -13.10
C PHE A 161 17.50 -4.05 -12.14
N GLN A 162 17.46 -3.81 -10.83
CA GLN A 162 17.83 -4.82 -9.83
C GLN A 162 16.89 -6.03 -9.86
N TYR A 163 15.60 -5.79 -10.04
CA TYR A 163 14.62 -6.87 -10.14
C TYR A 163 14.83 -7.73 -11.39
N GLU A 164 15.06 -7.11 -12.54
CA GLU A 164 15.39 -7.80 -13.80
C GLU A 164 16.73 -8.54 -13.70
N ALA A 165 17.75 -7.93 -13.10
CA ALA A 165 19.03 -8.58 -12.87
C ALA A 165 18.90 -9.82 -11.96
N MET A 166 18.10 -9.74 -10.90
CA MET A 166 17.83 -10.90 -10.04
C MET A 166 17.06 -12.00 -10.76
N GLN A 167 16.09 -11.67 -11.60
CA GLN A 167 15.39 -12.65 -12.42
C GLN A 167 16.33 -13.34 -13.42
N ALA A 168 17.18 -12.56 -14.09
CA ALA A 168 18.18 -13.10 -15.02
C ALA A 168 19.17 -14.04 -14.32
N LEU A 169 19.62 -13.70 -13.12
CA LEU A 169 20.48 -14.55 -12.30
C LEU A 169 19.80 -15.86 -11.88
N ARG A 170 18.52 -15.81 -11.49
CA ARG A 170 17.73 -17.01 -11.17
C ARG A 170 17.55 -17.91 -12.39
N ALA A 171 17.24 -17.33 -13.55
CA ALA A 171 17.12 -18.07 -14.81
C ALA A 171 18.44 -18.74 -15.23
N ARG A 172 19.58 -18.01 -15.10
CA ARG A 172 20.91 -18.60 -15.35
C ARG A 172 21.25 -19.72 -14.38
N LYS A 173 20.91 -19.59 -13.11
CA LYS A 173 21.13 -20.65 -12.10
C LYS A 173 20.30 -21.90 -12.41
N GLN A 174 19.06 -21.72 -12.82
CA GLN A 174 18.18 -22.84 -13.22
C GLN A 174 18.67 -23.54 -14.48
N SER A 175 19.11 -22.76 -15.49
CA SER A 175 19.64 -23.36 -16.73
C SER A 175 20.95 -24.11 -16.51
N ARG A 176 21.81 -23.63 -15.61
CA ARG A 176 23.03 -24.32 -15.20
C ARG A 176 22.72 -25.63 -14.46
N ALA A 177 21.75 -25.61 -13.53
CA ALA A 177 21.30 -26.81 -12.82
C ALA A 177 20.68 -27.86 -13.78
N ARG A 178 19.88 -27.41 -14.75
CA ARG A 178 19.33 -28.30 -15.78
C ARG A 178 20.43 -28.91 -16.65
N ARG A 179 21.46 -28.14 -17.05
CA ARG A 179 22.59 -28.66 -17.82
C ARG A 179 23.43 -29.67 -17.05
N SER A 180 23.68 -29.44 -15.76
CA SER A 180 24.41 -30.37 -14.91
C SER A 180 23.65 -31.70 -14.71
N VAL A 181 22.35 -31.67 -14.56
CA VAL A 181 21.53 -32.88 -14.47
C VAL A 181 21.51 -33.61 -15.80
N ALA A 182 21.36 -32.90 -16.92
CA ALA A 182 21.37 -33.50 -18.24
C ALA A 182 22.74 -34.16 -18.56
N SER A 183 23.85 -33.49 -18.19
CA SER A 183 25.20 -34.08 -18.39
C SER A 183 25.43 -35.31 -17.49
N ALA A 184 24.93 -35.29 -16.26
CA ALA A 184 25.01 -36.45 -15.35
C ALA A 184 24.18 -37.64 -15.88
N GLN A 185 23.00 -37.38 -16.43
CA GLN A 185 22.19 -38.44 -17.06
C GLN A 185 22.84 -38.99 -18.33
N ALA A 186 23.42 -38.13 -19.17
CA ALA A 186 24.12 -38.59 -20.37
C ALA A 186 25.36 -39.43 -20.04
N SER A 187 26.12 -39.09 -19.00
CA SER A 187 27.26 -39.88 -18.54
C SER A 187 26.84 -41.22 -17.94
N ALA A 188 25.73 -41.27 -17.20
CA ALA A 188 25.17 -42.52 -16.66
C ALA A 188 24.70 -43.46 -17.77
N GLN A 189 24.03 -42.96 -18.80
CA GLN A 189 23.62 -43.74 -19.97
C GLN A 189 24.80 -44.25 -20.78
N ALA A 190 25.85 -43.44 -20.96
CA ALA A 190 27.07 -43.87 -21.62
C ALA A 190 27.78 -45.03 -20.89
N THR A 191 27.78 -45.00 -19.56
CA THR A 191 28.37 -46.05 -18.74
C THR A 191 27.55 -47.37 -18.81
N GLU A 192 26.24 -47.25 -18.93
CA GLU A 192 25.35 -48.41 -19.05
C GLU A 192 25.50 -49.10 -20.42
N ILE A 193 25.71 -48.36 -21.49
CA ILE A 193 25.97 -48.90 -22.84
C ILE A 193 27.32 -49.63 -22.90
N ILE A 194 28.36 -49.15 -22.21
CA ILE A 194 29.69 -49.79 -22.14
C ILE A 194 29.64 -51.09 -21.35
N SER A 195 28.73 -51.21 -20.39
CA SER A 195 28.60 -52.40 -19.53
C SER A 195 27.84 -53.55 -20.20
N THR A 196 27.17 -53.32 -21.32
CA THR A 196 26.37 -54.30 -22.05
C THR A 196 27.08 -54.93 -23.23
N GLU A 197 28.28 -54.44 -23.63
CA GLU A 197 29.09 -55.12 -24.64
C GLU A 197 30.01 -56.14 -24.00
N THR A 198 29.64 -57.41 -24.09
CA THR A 198 30.45 -58.60 -23.77
C THR A 198 31.72 -58.64 -24.65
N PRO A 199 32.87 -59.05 -24.11
CA PRO A 199 34.12 -59.07 -24.86
C PRO A 199 34.12 -60.21 -25.88
N VAL A 200 34.12 -59.88 -27.16
CA VAL A 200 34.49 -60.82 -28.21
C VAL A 200 36.01 -60.77 -28.36
N SER A 201 36.62 -61.94 -28.04
CA SER A 201 38.00 -62.33 -28.25
C SER A 201 38.46 -62.08 -29.72
N GLY A 202 39.60 -61.44 -29.93
CA GLY A 202 40.22 -61.48 -31.24
C GLY A 202 41.40 -60.50 -31.44
N THR A 203 42.62 -61.04 -31.27
CA THR A 203 43.95 -60.71 -31.88
C THR A 203 44.49 -59.27 -31.85
N PRO A 204 45.75 -59.08 -31.47
CA PRO A 204 46.44 -57.77 -31.43
C PRO A 204 46.88 -57.33 -32.82
N VAL A 205 46.41 -56.18 -33.23
CA VAL A 205 46.95 -55.47 -34.42
C VAL A 205 47.89 -54.37 -33.92
N VAL A 206 49.15 -54.47 -34.41
CA VAL A 206 50.26 -53.53 -34.19
C VAL A 206 49.90 -52.18 -34.79
N PRO A 207 50.11 -51.03 -34.08
CA PRO A 207 49.88 -49.70 -34.65
C PRO A 207 51.05 -49.28 -35.55
N PRO A 208 50.81 -48.56 -36.69
CA PRO A 208 51.86 -47.95 -37.47
C PRO A 208 52.33 -46.62 -36.80
N ALA A 209 53.63 -46.38 -36.97
CA ALA A 209 54.38 -45.22 -36.44
C ALA A 209 53.88 -43.87 -37.00
N PRO A 210 54.06 -42.77 -36.27
CA PRO A 210 53.67 -41.44 -36.72
C PRO A 210 54.73 -40.83 -37.68
N PRO A 211 54.30 -40.02 -38.66
CA PRO A 211 55.24 -39.26 -39.47
C PRO A 211 55.69 -38.00 -38.74
N SER A 212 56.97 -37.81 -38.68
CA SER A 212 57.69 -36.62 -38.30
C SER A 212 57.51 -35.50 -39.33
N GLY A 213 57.23 -34.33 -38.85
CA GLY A 213 57.21 -33.13 -39.70
C GLY A 213 56.89 -31.87 -38.93
N THR A 214 57.90 -31.26 -38.33
CA THR A 214 57.96 -29.83 -38.10
C THR A 214 58.26 -29.11 -39.40
N PRO A 215 57.83 -27.85 -39.58
CA PRO A 215 58.67 -26.73 -39.21
C PRO A 215 57.93 -25.51 -38.63
N ASN A 216 58.51 -24.94 -37.62
CA ASN A 216 58.95 -23.63 -37.33
C ASN A 216 58.79 -22.58 -38.46
N VAL A 217 58.21 -21.41 -38.17
CA VAL A 217 58.68 -20.09 -38.57
C VAL A 217 57.95 -19.02 -37.70
N SER A 218 58.76 -18.35 -36.97
CA SER A 218 58.81 -17.05 -36.41
C SER A 218 58.30 -15.90 -37.31
N ASP A 219 58.06 -14.79 -36.64
CA ASP A 219 58.12 -13.38 -37.05
C ASP A 219 56.88 -12.73 -37.64
N SER A 220 56.43 -11.73 -36.97
CA SER A 220 56.65 -10.27 -37.13
C SER A 220 55.57 -9.56 -36.30
N MET A 221 55.90 -8.92 -35.25
CA MET A 221 56.26 -7.50 -35.07
C MET A 221 55.57 -6.49 -35.98
N SER A 222 55.04 -5.55 -35.22
CA SER A 222 55.01 -4.08 -35.46
C SER A 222 53.66 -3.46 -35.86
N GLU A 223 53.28 -2.58 -35.00
CA GLU A 223 53.14 -1.12 -35.18
C GLU A 223 51.85 -0.56 -35.77
N GLY A 224 51.39 0.48 -35.05
CA GLY A 224 50.57 1.58 -35.54
C GLY A 224 49.35 1.82 -34.65
N SER A 225 49.37 2.56 -33.59
CA SER A 225 49.42 4.02 -33.35
C SER A 225 48.43 4.84 -34.19
N GLN A 226 47.58 5.56 -33.43
CA GLN A 226 46.90 6.83 -33.75
C GLN A 226 45.73 6.83 -34.75
N ALA A 227 44.54 7.11 -34.27
CA ALA A 227 43.82 8.36 -34.38
C ALA A 227 42.56 8.31 -33.51
#